data_82c9c9982e68cc3e2c525a01a3d40280
#
_entry.id   82c9c9982e68cc3e2c525a01a3d40280
#
_cell.length_a   1.000
_cell.length_b   1.000
_cell.length_c   1.000
_cell.angle_alpha   90.00
_cell.angle_beta   90.00
_cell.angle_gamma   90.00
#
_symmetry.space_group_name_H-M   'P 1'
#
loop_
_entity.id
_entity.type
_entity.pdbx_description
1 polymer ?
#
loop_
_entity_poly.entity_id
_entity_poly.type
_entity_poly.pdbx_seq_one_letter_code
_entity_poly.pdbx_strand_id
1 'polypeptide(L)'
;MTTRTNILDKIFIIMLVSVFFVNGITKILNFDQTISWVEGLNYPSEIVYVGILIELATPVMILINFHRKIAIYILIVFCIMLAFMFHSDIGNPTQLTQFLKNIGLAAGFYFLDRSEQHNYFRN
;
A
#
# COMPACT_ATOMS: atom_id res chain seq x y z
N MET A 1 17.61 14.52 -15.06
CA MET A 1 18.52 13.37 -15.17
C MET A 1 17.81 12.10 -14.78
N THR A 2 17.76 11.15 -15.67
CA THR A 2 17.09 9.89 -15.43
C THR A 2 17.93 9.05 -14.47
N THR A 3 17.45 8.84 -13.26
CA THR A 3 17.98 7.81 -12.40
C THR A 3 17.91 6.48 -13.14
N ARG A 4 19.05 5.86 -13.37
CA ARG A 4 19.07 4.51 -13.90
C ARG A 4 18.49 3.57 -12.85
N THR A 5 17.18 3.38 -12.92
CA THR A 5 16.57 2.24 -12.24
C THR A 5 17.04 1.01 -12.98
N ASN A 6 17.87 0.20 -12.34
CA ASN A 6 18.27 -1.06 -12.92
C ASN A 6 17.08 -2.04 -12.89
N ILE A 7 17.20 -3.14 -13.61
CA ILE A 7 16.11 -4.12 -13.69
C ILE A 7 15.76 -4.70 -12.32
N LEU A 8 16.73 -4.78 -11.43
CA LEU A 8 16.53 -5.30 -10.08
C LEU A 8 15.65 -4.37 -9.28
N ASP A 9 15.89 -3.06 -9.36
CA ASP A 9 15.03 -2.05 -8.70
C ASP A 9 13.58 -2.16 -9.17
N LYS A 10 13.39 -2.32 -10.48
CA LYS A 10 12.05 -2.48 -11.07
C LYS A 10 11.34 -3.72 -10.53
N ILE A 11 12.06 -4.84 -10.43
CA ILE A 11 11.50 -6.09 -9.90
C ILE A 11 11.03 -5.88 -8.45
N PHE A 12 11.87 -5.28 -7.60
CA PHE A 12 11.51 -5.06 -6.21
C PHE A 12 10.36 -4.05 -6.04
N ILE A 13 10.31 -3.03 -6.88
CA ILE A 13 9.18 -2.09 -6.88
C ILE A 13 7.87 -2.81 -7.27
N ILE A 14 7.90 -3.65 -8.30
CA ILE A 14 6.74 -4.46 -8.72
C ILE A 14 6.30 -5.37 -7.57
N MET A 15 7.23 -6.03 -6.90
CA MET A 15 6.92 -6.88 -5.75
C MET A 15 6.24 -6.08 -4.64
N LEU A 16 6.75 -4.89 -4.35
CA LEU A 16 6.23 -4.03 -3.29
C LEU A 16 4.79 -3.57 -3.57
N VAL A 17 4.51 -3.15 -4.80
CA VAL A 17 3.18 -2.62 -5.16
C VAL A 17 2.17 -3.72 -5.48
N SER A 18 2.63 -4.93 -5.81
CA SER A 18 1.74 -6.03 -6.22
C SER A 18 0.77 -6.44 -5.10
N VAL A 19 1.18 -6.35 -3.84
CA VAL A 19 0.33 -6.65 -2.68
C VAL A 19 -0.95 -5.82 -2.74
N PHE A 20 -0.82 -4.54 -3.03
CA PHE A 20 -1.97 -3.62 -3.07
C PHE A 20 -2.85 -3.87 -4.28
N PHE A 21 -2.24 -4.05 -5.43
CA PHE A 21 -2.99 -4.31 -6.66
C PHE A 21 -3.82 -5.59 -6.54
N VAL A 22 -3.22 -6.67 -6.03
CA VAL A 22 -3.93 -7.94 -5.80
C VAL A 22 -5.03 -7.76 -4.75
N ASN A 23 -4.74 -7.05 -3.66
CA ASN A 23 -5.75 -6.79 -2.63
C ASN A 23 -6.94 -6.00 -3.18
N GLY A 24 -6.70 -5.01 -4.03
CA GLY A 24 -7.77 -4.23 -4.66
C GLY A 24 -8.64 -5.09 -5.57
N ILE A 25 -8.04 -5.95 -6.38
CA ILE A 25 -8.77 -6.88 -7.24
C ILE A 25 -9.57 -7.88 -6.39
N THR A 26 -8.97 -8.42 -5.34
CA THR A 26 -9.63 -9.37 -4.44
C THR A 26 -10.86 -8.74 -3.78
N LYS A 27 -10.78 -7.48 -3.40
CA LYS A 27 -11.92 -6.75 -2.83
C LYS A 27 -13.06 -6.56 -3.82
N ILE A 28 -12.74 -6.35 -5.10
CA ILE A 28 -13.75 -6.27 -6.15
C ILE A 28 -14.44 -7.62 -6.33
N LEU A 29 -13.66 -8.70 -6.39
CA LEU A 29 -14.20 -10.06 -6.59
C LEU A 29 -15.02 -10.54 -5.40
N ASN A 30 -14.73 -10.07 -4.19
CA ASN A 30 -15.43 -10.42 -2.96
C ASN A 30 -16.07 -9.19 -2.31
N PHE A 31 -16.69 -8.36 -3.13
CA PHE A 31 -17.14 -7.03 -2.74
C PHE A 31 -18.14 -7.06 -1.60
N ASP A 32 -19.19 -7.90 -1.71
CA ASP A 32 -20.24 -7.98 -0.69
C ASP A 32 -19.70 -8.48 0.64
N GLN A 33 -18.78 -9.44 0.61
CA GLN A 33 -18.13 -9.96 1.82
C GLN A 33 -17.26 -8.89 2.47
N THR A 34 -16.54 -8.11 1.67
CA THR A 34 -15.70 -7.01 2.16
C THR A 34 -16.54 -5.93 2.83
N ILE A 35 -17.63 -5.54 2.20
CA ILE A 35 -18.60 -4.58 2.77
C ILE A 35 -19.14 -5.08 4.13
N SER A 36 -19.58 -6.33 4.17
CA SER A 36 -20.12 -6.92 5.39
C SER A 36 -19.10 -6.97 6.51
N TRP A 37 -17.85 -7.29 6.18
CA TRP A 37 -16.78 -7.33 7.18
C TRP A 37 -16.47 -5.95 7.75
N VAL A 38 -16.39 -4.94 6.90
CA VAL A 38 -16.10 -3.55 7.31
C VAL A 38 -17.25 -3.00 8.18
N GLU A 39 -18.49 -3.23 7.76
CA GLU A 39 -19.67 -2.80 8.53
C GLU A 39 -19.75 -3.53 9.87
N GLY A 40 -19.36 -4.79 9.92
CA GLY A 40 -19.27 -5.57 11.16
C GLY A 40 -18.27 -5.00 12.17
N LEU A 41 -17.30 -4.24 11.71
CA LEU A 41 -16.34 -3.52 12.57
C LEU A 41 -16.81 -2.10 12.90
N ASN A 42 -18.05 -1.74 12.56
CA ASN A 42 -18.65 -0.43 12.79
C ASN A 42 -18.00 0.71 11.98
N TYR A 43 -17.46 0.38 10.81
CA TYR A 43 -16.96 1.38 9.86
C TYR A 43 -17.98 1.57 8.73
N PRO A 44 -18.05 2.76 8.12
CA PRO A 44 -18.93 2.99 6.98
C PRO A 44 -18.44 2.22 5.76
N SER A 45 -19.39 1.71 4.95
CA SER A 45 -19.06 0.93 3.75
C SER A 45 -18.30 1.73 2.69
N GLU A 46 -18.44 3.04 2.69
CA GLU A 46 -17.79 3.94 1.75
C GLU A 46 -16.27 3.84 1.79
N ILE A 47 -15.68 3.46 2.93
CA ILE A 47 -14.23 3.30 3.04
C ILE A 47 -13.71 2.16 2.16
N VAL A 48 -14.57 1.18 1.82
CA VAL A 48 -14.18 0.08 0.90
C VAL A 48 -13.91 0.63 -0.49
N TYR A 49 -14.76 1.53 -0.99
CA TYR A 49 -14.55 2.16 -2.29
C TYR A 49 -13.25 2.96 -2.33
N VAL A 50 -12.99 3.74 -1.28
CA VAL A 50 -11.75 4.52 -1.16
C VAL A 50 -10.53 3.57 -1.12
N GLY A 51 -10.62 2.49 -0.36
CA GLY A 51 -9.55 1.49 -0.28
C GLY A 51 -9.24 0.85 -1.62
N ILE A 52 -10.27 0.43 -2.36
CA ILE A 52 -10.11 -0.15 -3.69
C ILE A 52 -9.45 0.86 -4.65
N LEU A 53 -9.90 2.11 -4.64
CA LEU A 53 -9.33 3.16 -5.48
C LEU A 53 -7.84 3.35 -5.18
N ILE A 54 -7.47 3.45 -3.90
CA ILE A 54 -6.07 3.60 -3.50
C ILE A 54 -5.25 2.39 -3.94
N GLU A 55 -5.76 1.17 -3.70
CA GLU A 55 -5.03 -0.06 -3.96
C GLU A 55 -4.85 -0.36 -5.45
N LEU A 56 -5.72 0.15 -6.31
CA LEU A 56 -5.59 -0.02 -7.77
C LEU A 56 -4.85 1.14 -8.44
N ALA A 57 -5.11 2.37 -8.02
CA ALA A 57 -4.55 3.54 -8.67
C ALA A 57 -3.09 3.80 -8.30
N THR A 58 -2.74 3.71 -7.02
CA THR A 58 -1.39 4.07 -6.57
C THR A 58 -0.30 3.14 -7.11
N PRO A 59 -0.48 1.81 -7.19
CA PRO A 59 0.52 0.97 -7.86
C PRO A 59 0.79 1.37 -9.30
N VAL A 60 -0.27 1.67 -10.06
CA VAL A 60 -0.13 2.11 -11.46
C VAL A 60 0.64 3.43 -11.52
N MET A 61 0.29 4.39 -10.67
CA MET A 61 0.97 5.69 -10.62
C MET A 61 2.47 5.52 -10.32
N ILE A 62 2.82 4.62 -9.41
CA ILE A 62 4.22 4.35 -9.06
C ILE A 62 4.95 3.70 -10.25
N LEU A 63 4.34 2.72 -10.91
CA LEU A 63 4.97 1.99 -12.00
C LEU A 63 5.20 2.85 -13.24
N ILE A 64 4.25 3.77 -13.56
CA ILE A 64 4.38 4.66 -14.72
C ILE A 64 5.05 6.00 -14.38
N ASN A 65 5.48 6.16 -13.13
CA ASN A 65 6.11 7.39 -12.63
C ASN A 65 5.23 8.64 -12.80
N PHE A 66 3.92 8.48 -12.53
CA PHE A 66 2.95 9.58 -12.56
C PHE A 66 2.65 10.00 -11.12
N HIS A 67 3.07 11.21 -10.73
CA HIS A 67 2.97 11.70 -9.35
C HIS A 67 3.41 10.66 -8.31
N ARG A 68 4.52 10.02 -8.59
CA ARG A 68 5.02 8.86 -7.85
C ARG A 68 5.19 9.14 -6.37
N LYS A 69 5.75 10.29 -6.02
CA LYS A 69 5.97 10.68 -4.63
C LYS A 69 4.66 10.76 -3.86
N ILE A 70 3.64 11.38 -4.45
CA ILE A 70 2.31 11.50 -3.84
C ILE A 70 1.71 10.11 -3.63
N ALA A 71 1.79 9.24 -4.64
CA ALA A 71 1.27 7.87 -4.55
C ALA A 71 1.97 7.08 -3.44
N ILE A 72 3.28 7.21 -3.30
CA ILE A 72 4.06 6.56 -2.23
C ILE A 72 3.56 7.00 -0.86
N TYR A 73 3.39 8.31 -0.64
CA TYR A 73 2.94 8.81 0.65
C TYR A 73 1.49 8.46 0.96
N ILE A 74 0.63 8.40 -0.07
CA ILE A 74 -0.74 7.89 0.12
C ILE A 74 -0.69 6.44 0.63
N LEU A 75 0.16 5.60 0.05
CA LEU A 75 0.29 4.21 0.50
C LEU A 75 0.90 4.10 1.90
N ILE A 76 1.85 4.95 2.26
CA ILE A 76 2.41 4.97 3.62
C ILE A 76 1.30 5.24 4.64
N VAL A 77 0.53 6.31 4.44
CA VAL A 77 -0.59 6.67 5.33
C VAL A 77 -1.63 5.56 5.34
N PHE A 78 -1.97 5.02 4.18
CA PHE A 78 -2.96 3.96 4.04
C PHE A 78 -2.54 2.70 4.82
N CYS A 79 -1.29 2.27 4.71
CA CYS A 79 -0.78 1.10 5.44
C CYS A 79 -0.85 1.31 6.96
N ILE A 80 -0.45 2.48 7.43
CA ILE A 80 -0.49 2.80 8.86
C ILE A 80 -1.93 2.82 9.36
N MET A 81 -2.84 3.44 8.60
CA MET A 81 -4.26 3.46 8.96
C MET A 81 -4.86 2.06 9.01
N LEU A 82 -4.56 1.21 8.02
CA LEU A 82 -5.06 -0.17 8.01
C LEU A 82 -4.56 -0.97 9.22
N ALA A 83 -3.30 -0.78 9.60
CA ALA A 83 -2.73 -1.46 10.76
C ALA A 83 -3.53 -1.13 12.02
N PHE A 84 -3.79 0.14 12.27
CA PHE A 84 -4.50 0.57 13.47
C PHE A 84 -6.01 0.33 13.41
N MET A 85 -6.64 0.46 12.26
CA MET A 85 -8.09 0.32 12.12
C MET A 85 -8.53 -1.15 12.15
N PHE A 86 -7.82 -2.04 11.47
CA PHE A 86 -8.28 -3.40 11.23
C PHE A 86 -7.45 -4.49 11.91
N HIS A 87 -6.25 -4.17 12.39
CA HIS A 87 -5.31 -5.16 12.92
C HIS A 87 -4.72 -4.74 14.26
N SER A 88 -5.48 -4.02 15.07
CA SER A 88 -5.00 -3.49 16.36
C SER A 88 -5.08 -4.48 17.51
N ASP A 89 -5.73 -5.62 17.34
CA ASP A 89 -5.76 -6.69 18.35
C ASP A 89 -4.45 -7.48 18.35
N ILE A 90 -3.41 -6.86 18.91
CA ILE A 90 -2.05 -7.41 18.89
C ILE A 90 -1.87 -8.64 19.81
N GLY A 91 -2.85 -8.93 20.66
CA GLY A 91 -2.86 -10.17 21.44
C GLY A 91 -3.18 -11.41 20.59
N ASN A 92 -3.75 -11.23 19.41
CA ASN A 92 -4.03 -12.30 18.45
C ASN A 92 -2.84 -12.42 17.48
N PRO A 93 -2.16 -13.59 17.40
CA PRO A 93 -0.97 -13.72 16.55
C PRO A 93 -1.21 -13.40 15.07
N THR A 94 -2.36 -13.76 14.52
CA THR A 94 -2.71 -13.45 13.12
C THR A 94 -2.86 -11.94 12.93
N GLN A 95 -3.52 -11.24 13.85
CA GLN A 95 -3.71 -9.80 13.81
C GLN A 95 -2.37 -9.07 13.98
N LEU A 96 -1.52 -9.55 14.89
CA LEU A 96 -0.19 -8.98 15.08
C LEU A 96 0.64 -9.09 13.80
N THR A 97 0.60 -10.23 13.11
CA THR A 97 1.32 -10.42 11.84
C THR A 97 0.82 -9.45 10.78
N GLN A 98 -0.49 -9.27 10.66
CA GLN A 98 -1.05 -8.31 9.71
C GLN A 98 -0.69 -6.87 10.06
N PHE A 99 -0.70 -6.52 11.35
CA PHE A 99 -0.26 -5.21 11.82
C PHE A 99 1.18 -4.92 11.40
N LEU A 100 2.09 -5.85 11.73
CA LEU A 100 3.52 -5.71 11.42
C LEU A 100 3.77 -5.70 9.91
N LYS A 101 3.02 -6.47 9.13
CA LYS A 101 3.10 -6.45 7.66
C LYS A 101 2.80 -5.05 7.13
N ASN A 102 1.73 -4.43 7.59
CA ASN A 102 1.36 -3.09 7.13
C ASN A 102 2.38 -2.04 7.54
N ILE A 103 2.92 -2.13 8.76
CA ILE A 103 3.99 -1.23 9.22
C ILE A 103 5.25 -1.44 8.39
N GLY A 104 5.62 -2.69 8.09
CA GLY A 104 6.77 -3.01 7.24
C GLY A 104 6.62 -2.49 5.82
N LEU A 105 5.42 -2.59 5.24
CA LEU A 105 5.14 -2.03 3.91
C LEU A 105 5.28 -0.51 3.91
N ALA A 106 4.77 0.17 4.94
CA ALA A 106 4.94 1.62 5.08
C ALA A 106 6.42 2.00 5.13
N ALA A 107 7.21 1.26 5.90
CA ALA A 107 8.66 1.47 5.98
C ALA A 107 9.32 1.25 4.62
N GLY A 108 8.93 0.21 3.88
CA GLY A 108 9.44 -0.07 2.54
C GLY A 108 9.20 1.08 1.57
N PHE A 109 7.99 1.64 1.58
CA PHE A 109 7.66 2.79 0.74
C PHE A 109 8.42 4.05 1.15
N TYR A 110 8.61 4.26 2.44
CA TYR A 110 9.42 5.38 2.92
C TYR A 110 10.85 5.28 2.38
N PHE A 111 11.46 4.12 2.48
CA PHE A 111 12.82 3.92 1.98
C PHE A 111 12.91 4.00 0.45
N LEU A 112 11.86 3.58 -0.26
CA LEU A 112 11.78 3.76 -1.70
C LEU A 112 11.87 5.25 -2.07
N ASP A 113 11.08 6.09 -1.42
CA ASP A 113 11.11 7.54 -1.65
C ASP A 113 12.49 8.13 -1.29
N ARG A 114 13.03 7.74 -0.16
CA ARG A 114 14.37 8.20 0.27
C ARG A 114 15.46 7.79 -0.72
N SER A 115 15.41 6.56 -1.20
CA SER A 115 16.37 6.06 -2.19
C SER A 115 16.32 6.87 -3.48
N GLU A 116 15.11 7.20 -3.96
CA GLU A 116 14.94 7.99 -5.17
C GLU A 116 15.43 9.42 -4.99
N GLN A 117 15.15 10.05 -3.84
CA GLN A 117 15.67 11.38 -3.52
C GLN A 117 17.19 11.40 -3.45
N HIS A 118 17.78 10.40 -2.81
CA HIS A 118 19.23 10.29 -2.69
C HIS A 118 19.90 10.18 -4.06
N ASN A 119 19.32 9.37 -4.94
CA ASN A 119 19.83 9.22 -6.31
C ASN A 119 19.70 10.52 -7.11
N TYR A 120 18.64 11.28 -6.88
CA TYR A 120 18.43 12.58 -7.52
C TYR A 120 19.52 13.59 -7.12
N PHE A 121 19.85 13.66 -5.84
CA PHE A 121 20.83 14.61 -5.33
C PHE A 121 22.29 14.17 -5.54
N ARG A 122 22.52 12.90 -5.83
CA ARG A 122 23.86 12.36 -6.06
C ARG A 122 24.43 12.69 -7.45
N ASN A 123 23.58 13.03 -8.36
CA ASN A 123 23.92 13.36 -9.74
C ASN A 123 23.79 14.86 -9.99
#